data_d686dcec45d451ff8ddcf1a5f44332fe
#
_entry.id   d686dcec45d451ff8ddcf1a5f44332fe
#
_cell.length_a   1.000
_cell.length_b   1.000
_cell.length_c   1.000
_cell.angle_alpha   90.00
_cell.angle_beta   90.00
_cell.angle_gamma   90.00
#
_symmetry.space_group_name_H-M   'P 1'
#
loop_
_entity.id
_entity.type
_entity.pdbx_description
1 polymer ?
#
loop_
_entity_poly.entity_id
_entity_poly.type
_entity_poly.pdbx_seq_one_letter_code
_entity_poly.pdbx_strand_id
1 'polypeptide(L)'
;MKIRKIIRKVKLHSPISIGMRTLKTGIATTVTATIALSPIIGNPFYALMGTVFGMQNTVSNSFKMGIGRVIGTAIGAFIGFTFAFFELSSPPFIGLAIALVIIICGLFKIRDSILITVTLCLLIMFNPTREGGLLLYTFRRTLDTALGVVIGFLINRFIAPPNHLKSLITELEILLTLTRKVLKNANKLPELQNELSALALIHTNYQADEKYDNHDVSNENLRRIVEASSDLYFHFKSCNASDQAVKNYHIDKINETLILLDNALNELKGVI
;
A
#
# COMPACT_ATOMS: atom_id res chain seq x y z
N MET A 1 -4.50 20.99 26.62
CA MET A 1 -5.65 20.67 25.76
C MET A 1 -5.81 21.58 24.51
N LYS A 2 -5.46 22.86 24.57
CA LYS A 2 -5.52 23.80 23.41
C LYS A 2 -4.50 23.52 22.28
N ILE A 3 -3.27 23.13 22.62
CA ILE A 3 -2.17 22.94 21.64
C ILE A 3 -2.43 21.76 20.68
N ARG A 4 -2.96 20.61 21.17
CA ARG A 4 -3.33 19.46 20.32
C ARG A 4 -4.45 19.78 19.33
N LYS A 5 -5.39 20.68 19.70
CA LYS A 5 -6.47 21.14 18.81
C LYS A 5 -5.94 22.07 17.70
N ILE A 6 -4.91 22.87 18.00
CA ILE A 6 -4.25 23.75 17.04
C ILE A 6 -3.43 22.92 16.04
N ILE A 7 -2.67 21.92 16.52
CA ILE A 7 -1.88 21.02 15.66
C ILE A 7 -2.79 20.20 14.74
N ARG A 8 -3.98 19.75 15.20
CA ARG A 8 -4.95 19.03 14.38
C ARG A 8 -5.62 19.95 13.33
N LYS A 9 -5.92 21.21 13.67
CA LYS A 9 -6.45 22.21 12.73
C LYS A 9 -5.42 22.64 11.69
N VAL A 10 -4.15 22.71 12.08
CA VAL A 10 -3.03 23.02 11.17
C VAL A 10 -2.76 21.83 10.23
N LYS A 11 -2.89 20.57 10.71
CA LYS A 11 -2.73 19.36 9.89
C LYS A 11 -3.85 19.17 8.85
N LEU A 12 -5.06 19.68 9.13
CA LEU A 12 -6.19 19.67 8.20
C LEU A 12 -6.15 20.81 7.16
N HIS A 13 -5.30 21.84 7.36
CA HIS A 13 -5.21 23.01 6.48
C HIS A 13 -3.84 23.20 5.82
N SER A 14 -2.86 22.32 6.06
CA SER A 14 -1.63 22.35 5.29
C SER A 14 -1.83 21.57 3.99
N PRO A 15 -1.78 22.21 2.82
CA PRO A 15 -1.99 21.52 1.53
C PRO A 15 -0.89 20.50 1.21
N ILE A 16 0.17 20.41 2.00
CA ILE A 16 1.28 19.46 1.79
C ILE A 16 1.71 18.89 3.15
N SER A 17 1.13 17.76 3.55
CA SER A 17 1.73 16.94 4.61
C SER A 17 2.78 16.03 3.98
N ILE A 18 4.06 16.38 4.10
CA ILE A 18 5.14 15.48 3.69
C ILE A 18 5.12 14.28 4.66
N GLY A 19 4.50 13.18 4.21
CA GLY A 19 4.46 11.95 4.98
C GLY A 19 5.84 11.26 4.99
N MET A 20 6.09 10.44 5.98
CA MET A 20 7.33 9.64 6.10
C MET A 20 7.58 8.79 4.84
N ARG A 21 6.53 8.33 4.16
CA ARG A 21 6.64 7.62 2.88
C ARG A 21 7.29 8.47 1.79
N THR A 22 6.88 9.73 1.66
CA THR A 22 7.44 10.66 0.66
C THR A 22 8.93 10.88 0.90
N LEU A 23 9.33 11.08 2.17
CA LEU A 23 10.74 11.24 2.53
C LEU A 23 11.56 9.99 2.19
N LYS A 24 11.08 8.80 2.56
CA LYS A 24 11.73 7.53 2.23
C LYS A 24 11.86 7.32 0.72
N THR A 25 10.80 7.62 -0.04
CA THR A 25 10.83 7.49 -1.50
C THR A 25 11.87 8.45 -2.10
N GLY A 26 11.96 9.68 -1.57
CA GLY A 26 13.00 10.64 -1.97
C GLY A 26 14.40 10.09 -1.70
N ILE A 27 14.66 9.56 -0.51
CA ILE A 27 15.96 8.95 -0.16
C ILE A 27 16.25 7.75 -1.07
N ALA A 28 15.27 6.86 -1.28
CA ALA A 28 15.42 5.67 -2.11
C ALA A 28 15.75 6.04 -3.57
N THR A 29 15.05 7.01 -4.12
CA THR A 29 15.31 7.48 -5.50
C THR A 29 16.66 8.18 -5.62
N THR A 30 17.11 8.95 -4.61
CA THR A 30 18.43 9.56 -4.59
C THR A 30 19.53 8.50 -4.57
N VAL A 31 19.42 7.49 -3.69
CA VAL A 31 20.39 6.39 -3.64
C VAL A 31 20.41 5.62 -4.97
N THR A 32 19.24 5.30 -5.51
CA THR A 32 19.14 4.61 -6.80
C THR A 32 19.74 5.45 -7.92
N ALA A 33 19.48 6.77 -7.98
CA ALA A 33 20.02 7.66 -8.97
C ALA A 33 21.56 7.71 -8.90
N THR A 34 22.12 7.81 -7.69
CA THR A 34 23.58 7.83 -7.49
C THR A 34 24.24 6.57 -8.03
N ILE A 35 23.62 5.39 -7.79
CA ILE A 35 24.11 4.11 -8.30
C ILE A 35 23.89 4.01 -9.82
N ALA A 36 22.73 4.41 -10.30
CA ALA A 36 22.33 4.27 -11.70
C ALA A 36 23.01 5.26 -12.65
N LEU A 37 23.49 6.39 -12.17
CA LEU A 37 24.30 7.35 -12.93
C LEU A 37 25.78 6.93 -13.04
N SER A 38 26.19 5.86 -12.34
CA SER A 38 27.53 5.31 -12.53
C SER A 38 27.64 4.67 -13.92
N PRO A 39 28.86 4.59 -14.51
CA PRO A 39 29.08 4.03 -15.87
C PRO A 39 28.62 2.58 -16.03
N ILE A 40 28.30 1.91 -14.94
CA ILE A 40 27.93 0.49 -14.92
C ILE A 40 26.49 0.26 -15.39
N ILE A 41 25.59 1.27 -15.19
CA ILE A 41 24.16 1.16 -15.50
C ILE A 41 23.83 2.09 -16.66
N GLY A 42 23.25 1.53 -17.72
CA GLY A 42 23.07 2.25 -18.98
C GLY A 42 21.99 3.34 -18.96
N ASN A 43 20.89 3.14 -18.20
CA ASN A 43 19.80 4.11 -18.16
C ASN A 43 19.12 4.15 -16.78
N PRO A 44 19.27 5.23 -16.02
CA PRO A 44 18.76 5.35 -14.67
C PRO A 44 17.24 5.29 -14.58
N PHE A 45 16.50 5.59 -15.65
CA PHE A 45 15.04 5.66 -15.67
C PHE A 45 14.38 4.37 -15.15
N TYR A 46 14.84 3.21 -15.62
CA TYR A 46 14.21 1.92 -15.26
C TYR A 46 14.50 1.52 -13.83
N ALA A 47 15.69 1.80 -13.33
CA ALA A 47 16.04 1.60 -11.94
C ALA A 47 15.21 2.52 -11.01
N LEU A 48 15.09 3.80 -11.36
CA LEU A 48 14.27 4.76 -10.62
C LEU A 48 12.81 4.37 -10.59
N MET A 49 12.23 3.95 -11.71
CA MET A 49 10.87 3.45 -11.78
C MET A 49 10.70 2.18 -10.93
N GLY A 50 11.68 1.26 -10.97
CA GLY A 50 11.71 0.09 -10.10
C GLY A 50 11.65 0.45 -8.61
N THR A 51 12.45 1.44 -8.20
CA THR A 51 12.49 1.94 -6.82
C THR A 51 11.15 2.55 -6.39
N VAL A 52 10.59 3.46 -7.19
CA VAL A 52 9.32 4.14 -6.85
C VAL A 52 8.18 3.13 -6.69
N PHE A 53 8.07 2.16 -7.59
CA PHE A 53 7.03 1.12 -7.51
C PHE A 53 7.33 0.06 -6.44
N GLY A 54 8.60 -0.15 -6.07
CA GLY A 54 8.99 -0.99 -4.95
C GLY A 54 8.63 -0.40 -3.58
N MET A 55 8.35 0.91 -3.50
CA MET A 55 8.00 1.62 -2.26
C MET A 55 6.49 1.57 -2.00
N GLN A 56 6.01 0.51 -1.35
CA GLN A 56 4.61 0.34 -0.96
C GLN A 56 4.34 0.74 0.49
N ASN A 57 3.06 0.77 0.89
CA ASN A 57 2.62 1.13 2.25
C ASN A 57 3.09 0.11 3.29
N THR A 58 3.26 -1.14 2.90
CA THR A 58 3.70 -2.25 3.74
C THR A 58 4.96 -2.87 3.15
N VAL A 59 5.79 -3.48 4.01
CA VAL A 59 7.00 -4.20 3.59
C VAL A 59 6.63 -5.42 2.76
N SER A 60 5.59 -6.14 3.16
CA SER A 60 5.08 -7.32 2.44
C SER A 60 4.61 -6.97 1.02
N ASN A 61 3.82 -5.89 0.88
CA ASN A 61 3.37 -5.44 -0.43
C ASN A 61 4.54 -4.93 -1.29
N SER A 62 5.54 -4.27 -0.69
CA SER A 62 6.77 -3.86 -1.40
C SER A 62 7.48 -5.07 -2.01
N PHE A 63 7.61 -6.16 -1.24
CA PHE A 63 8.23 -7.39 -1.71
C PHE A 63 7.40 -8.05 -2.82
N LYS A 64 6.10 -8.25 -2.59
CA LYS A 64 5.18 -8.88 -3.56
C LYS A 64 5.10 -8.11 -4.88
N MET A 65 4.89 -6.79 -4.81
CA MET A 65 4.82 -5.93 -5.97
C MET A 65 6.17 -5.84 -6.69
N GLY A 66 7.26 -5.78 -5.93
CA GLY A 66 8.62 -5.77 -6.47
C GLY A 66 8.94 -7.03 -7.28
N ILE A 67 8.69 -8.21 -6.72
CA ILE A 67 8.89 -9.48 -7.43
C ILE A 67 7.99 -9.55 -8.67
N GLY A 68 6.70 -9.23 -8.53
CA GLY A 68 5.77 -9.21 -9.66
C GLY A 68 6.25 -8.30 -10.79
N ARG A 69 6.87 -7.15 -10.44
CA ARG A 69 7.43 -6.23 -11.40
C ARG A 69 8.66 -6.79 -12.12
N VAL A 70 9.59 -7.42 -11.40
CA VAL A 70 10.79 -8.05 -12.00
C VAL A 70 10.38 -9.17 -12.94
N ILE A 71 9.48 -10.07 -12.51
CA ILE A 71 8.96 -11.16 -13.34
C ILE A 71 8.23 -10.60 -14.56
N GLY A 72 7.34 -9.61 -14.37
CA GLY A 72 6.63 -8.96 -15.48
C GLY A 72 7.61 -8.32 -16.48
N THR A 73 8.62 -7.61 -15.98
CA THR A 73 9.67 -7.03 -16.82
C THR A 73 10.39 -8.11 -17.63
N ALA A 74 10.76 -9.24 -17.03
CA ALA A 74 11.41 -10.35 -17.72
C ALA A 74 10.50 -10.97 -18.80
N ILE A 75 9.20 -11.16 -18.51
CA ILE A 75 8.22 -11.67 -19.48
C ILE A 75 8.06 -10.69 -20.65
N GLY A 76 7.84 -9.40 -20.37
CA GLY A 76 7.70 -8.37 -21.42
C GLY A 76 8.96 -8.22 -22.25
N ALA A 77 10.12 -8.31 -21.60
CA ALA A 77 11.42 -8.28 -22.25
C ALA A 77 11.61 -9.49 -23.19
N PHE A 78 11.26 -10.68 -22.76
CA PHE A 78 11.38 -11.91 -23.56
C PHE A 78 10.45 -11.88 -24.79
N ILE A 79 9.17 -11.54 -24.60
CA ILE A 79 8.20 -11.45 -25.69
C ILE A 79 8.62 -10.34 -26.66
N GLY A 80 8.91 -9.14 -26.15
CA GLY A 80 9.35 -8.00 -26.96
C GLY A 80 10.63 -8.32 -27.74
N PHE A 81 11.60 -9.01 -27.12
CA PHE A 81 12.81 -9.50 -27.80
C PHE A 81 12.47 -10.44 -28.95
N THR A 82 11.61 -11.45 -28.72
CA THR A 82 11.25 -12.45 -29.72
C THR A 82 10.60 -11.78 -30.94
N PHE A 83 9.61 -10.91 -30.73
CA PHE A 83 8.94 -10.23 -31.83
C PHE A 83 9.87 -9.24 -32.56
N ALA A 84 10.72 -8.53 -31.83
CA ALA A 84 11.71 -7.63 -32.42
C ALA A 84 12.82 -8.37 -33.19
N PHE A 85 13.22 -9.55 -32.72
CA PHE A 85 14.23 -10.37 -33.38
C PHE A 85 13.77 -10.89 -34.75
N PHE A 86 12.49 -11.26 -34.86
CA PHE A 86 11.89 -11.70 -36.12
C PHE A 86 11.30 -10.54 -36.95
N GLU A 87 11.54 -9.29 -36.56
CA GLU A 87 11.02 -8.08 -37.24
C GLU A 87 9.48 -8.04 -37.36
N LEU A 88 8.76 -8.69 -36.45
CA LEU A 88 7.31 -8.81 -36.47
C LEU A 88 6.66 -7.53 -35.89
N SER A 89 6.74 -6.42 -36.64
CA SER A 89 6.24 -5.09 -36.22
C SER A 89 4.91 -4.68 -36.87
N SER A 90 4.27 -5.56 -37.67
CA SER A 90 3.00 -5.23 -38.29
C SER A 90 1.83 -5.28 -37.28
N PRO A 91 0.74 -4.53 -37.50
CA PRO A 91 -0.35 -4.38 -36.54
C PRO A 91 -0.91 -5.69 -35.93
N PRO A 92 -1.12 -6.78 -36.69
CA PRO A 92 -1.64 -8.02 -36.11
C PRO A 92 -0.64 -8.67 -35.14
N PHE A 93 0.67 -8.58 -35.40
CA PHE A 93 1.69 -9.13 -34.50
C PHE A 93 1.86 -8.31 -33.20
N ILE A 94 1.65 -6.99 -33.27
CA ILE A 94 1.60 -6.15 -32.08
C ILE A 94 0.44 -6.59 -31.17
N GLY A 95 -0.75 -6.78 -31.74
CA GLY A 95 -1.90 -7.27 -31.02
C GLY A 95 -1.66 -8.66 -30.39
N LEU A 96 -1.02 -9.55 -31.13
CA LEU A 96 -0.64 -10.89 -30.64
C LEU A 96 0.35 -10.82 -29.48
N ALA A 97 1.40 -9.98 -29.58
CA ALA A 97 2.38 -9.81 -28.52
C ALA A 97 1.73 -9.32 -27.22
N ILE A 98 0.84 -8.32 -27.31
CA ILE A 98 0.11 -7.77 -26.16
C ILE A 98 -0.80 -8.85 -25.55
N ALA A 99 -1.53 -9.60 -26.36
CA ALA A 99 -2.39 -10.68 -25.91
C ALA A 99 -1.60 -11.76 -25.16
N LEU A 100 -0.44 -12.17 -25.68
CA LEU A 100 0.47 -13.11 -25.03
C LEU A 100 0.94 -12.60 -23.68
N VAL A 101 1.36 -11.32 -23.57
CA VAL A 101 1.74 -10.69 -22.31
C VAL A 101 0.61 -10.80 -21.29
N ILE A 102 -0.62 -10.43 -21.66
CA ILE A 102 -1.76 -10.44 -20.73
C ILE A 102 -2.06 -11.86 -20.27
N ILE A 103 -2.07 -12.85 -21.17
CA ILE A 103 -2.33 -14.25 -20.84
C ILE A 103 -1.26 -14.77 -19.88
N ILE A 104 0.02 -14.56 -20.18
CA ILE A 104 1.13 -15.06 -19.37
C ILE A 104 1.13 -14.39 -17.99
N CYS A 105 0.95 -13.07 -17.91
CA CYS A 105 0.81 -12.37 -16.62
C CYS A 105 -0.39 -12.87 -15.80
N GLY A 106 -1.47 -13.25 -16.47
CA GLY A 106 -2.63 -13.86 -15.83
C GLY A 106 -2.32 -15.23 -15.22
N LEU A 107 -1.59 -16.09 -15.96
CA LEU A 107 -1.15 -17.41 -15.50
C LEU A 107 -0.23 -17.32 -14.27
N PHE A 108 0.69 -16.37 -14.26
CA PHE A 108 1.60 -16.11 -13.12
C PHE A 108 0.93 -15.32 -11.99
N LYS A 109 -0.35 -14.94 -12.11
CA LYS A 109 -1.10 -14.14 -11.11
C LYS A 109 -0.46 -12.78 -10.78
N ILE A 110 0.28 -12.17 -11.70
CA ILE A 110 0.94 -10.86 -11.56
C ILE A 110 0.16 -9.77 -12.30
N ARG A 111 -1.15 -9.73 -12.09
CA ARG A 111 -2.08 -8.81 -12.80
C ARG A 111 -1.71 -7.33 -12.60
N ASP A 112 -1.20 -6.97 -11.43
CA ASP A 112 -0.80 -5.60 -11.10
C ASP A 112 0.40 -5.10 -11.94
N SER A 113 1.15 -6.02 -12.55
CA SER A 113 2.31 -5.70 -13.38
C SER A 113 2.02 -5.68 -14.89
N ILE A 114 0.79 -6.01 -15.33
CA ILE A 114 0.44 -6.14 -16.75
C ILE A 114 0.79 -4.87 -17.54
N LEU A 115 0.39 -3.70 -17.04
CA LEU A 115 0.61 -2.42 -17.74
C LEU A 115 2.10 -2.19 -18.03
N ILE A 116 2.94 -2.45 -17.06
CA ILE A 116 4.39 -2.28 -17.18
C ILE A 116 5.01 -3.32 -18.09
N THR A 117 4.55 -4.56 -18.00
CA THR A 117 4.99 -5.66 -18.87
C THR A 117 4.69 -5.35 -20.34
N VAL A 118 3.47 -4.87 -20.65
CA VAL A 118 3.06 -4.44 -21.97
C VAL A 118 3.92 -3.26 -22.45
N THR A 119 4.10 -2.24 -21.61
CA THR A 119 4.90 -1.06 -21.93
C THR A 119 6.33 -1.45 -22.30
N LEU A 120 6.96 -2.36 -21.53
CA LEU A 120 8.32 -2.81 -21.82
C LEU A 120 8.38 -3.67 -23.09
N CYS A 121 7.41 -4.55 -23.32
CA CYS A 121 7.30 -5.33 -24.53
C CYS A 121 7.29 -4.42 -25.78
N LEU A 122 6.40 -3.42 -25.80
CA LEU A 122 6.31 -2.45 -26.88
C LEU A 122 7.58 -1.61 -27.02
N LEU A 123 8.18 -1.19 -25.91
CA LEU A 123 9.40 -0.42 -25.93
C LEU A 123 10.56 -1.19 -26.57
N ILE A 124 10.67 -2.49 -26.30
CA ILE A 124 11.71 -3.34 -26.93
C ILE A 124 11.40 -3.57 -28.40
N MET A 125 10.12 -3.76 -28.77
CA MET A 125 9.75 -3.92 -30.18
C MET A 125 10.05 -2.68 -31.03
N PHE A 126 9.80 -1.49 -30.50
CA PHE A 126 9.83 -0.24 -31.26
C PHE A 126 11.08 0.63 -31.01
N ASN A 127 12.00 0.23 -30.12
CA ASN A 127 13.16 1.06 -29.86
C ASN A 127 14.18 1.02 -31.02
N PRO A 128 14.40 2.14 -31.73
CA PRO A 128 15.34 2.21 -32.83
C PRO A 128 16.82 2.24 -32.38
N THR A 129 17.08 2.73 -31.15
CA THR A 129 18.44 2.89 -30.61
C THR A 129 18.77 1.75 -29.65
N ARG A 130 19.25 0.64 -30.21
CA ARG A 130 19.66 -0.56 -29.44
C ARG A 130 21.13 -0.51 -29.11
N GLU A 131 21.53 0.32 -28.14
CA GLU A 131 22.94 0.37 -27.71
C GLU A 131 23.41 -1.02 -27.26
N GLY A 132 24.42 -1.55 -27.94
CA GLY A 132 25.02 -2.86 -27.67
C GLY A 132 24.24 -4.07 -28.22
N GLY A 133 23.19 -3.85 -29.03
CA GLY A 133 22.37 -4.91 -29.62
C GLY A 133 21.10 -5.26 -28.77
N LEU A 134 20.16 -5.91 -29.45
CA LEU A 134 18.83 -6.22 -28.89
C LEU A 134 18.91 -7.06 -27.62
N LEU A 135 19.74 -8.09 -27.57
CA LEU A 135 19.87 -8.99 -26.43
C LEU A 135 20.40 -8.24 -25.19
N LEU A 136 21.48 -7.50 -25.34
CA LEU A 136 22.10 -6.74 -24.25
C LEU A 136 21.15 -5.66 -23.72
N TYR A 137 20.46 -4.96 -24.62
CA TYR A 137 19.44 -3.97 -24.27
C TYR A 137 18.33 -4.60 -23.42
N THR A 138 17.77 -5.73 -23.85
CA THR A 138 16.70 -6.45 -23.17
C THR A 138 17.11 -6.90 -21.76
N PHE A 139 18.32 -7.47 -21.65
CA PHE A 139 18.85 -7.92 -20.37
C PHE A 139 19.10 -6.77 -19.40
N ARG A 140 19.69 -5.68 -19.86
CA ARG A 140 19.92 -4.47 -19.05
C ARG A 140 18.62 -3.92 -18.49
N ARG A 141 17.51 -3.86 -19.26
CA ARG A 141 16.20 -3.38 -18.77
C ARG A 141 15.69 -4.18 -17.59
N THR A 142 15.87 -5.50 -17.64
CA THR A 142 15.46 -6.38 -16.53
C THR A 142 16.34 -6.17 -15.30
N LEU A 143 17.64 -6.06 -15.47
CA LEU A 143 18.59 -5.81 -14.37
C LEU A 143 18.37 -4.44 -13.73
N ASP A 144 18.21 -3.38 -14.52
CA ASP A 144 17.96 -2.03 -14.03
C ASP A 144 16.69 -2.01 -13.14
N THR A 145 15.62 -2.65 -13.62
CA THR A 145 14.37 -2.74 -12.84
C THR A 145 14.57 -3.54 -11.55
N ALA A 146 15.26 -4.67 -11.61
CA ALA A 146 15.54 -5.50 -10.44
C ALA A 146 16.36 -4.74 -9.38
N LEU A 147 17.39 -4.02 -9.80
CA LEU A 147 18.20 -3.17 -8.93
C LEU A 147 17.34 -2.12 -8.21
N GLY A 148 16.50 -1.40 -8.96
CA GLY A 148 15.62 -0.39 -8.39
C GLY A 148 14.65 -0.98 -7.37
N VAL A 149 14.04 -2.14 -7.67
CA VAL A 149 13.14 -2.85 -6.76
C VAL A 149 13.87 -3.25 -5.48
N VAL A 150 15.07 -3.81 -5.59
CA VAL A 150 15.87 -4.23 -4.42
C VAL A 150 16.18 -3.02 -3.53
N ILE A 151 16.67 -1.92 -4.10
CA ILE A 151 16.97 -0.70 -3.32
C ILE A 151 15.69 -0.18 -2.64
N GLY A 152 14.58 -0.07 -3.37
CA GLY A 152 13.31 0.38 -2.82
C GLY A 152 12.82 -0.50 -1.67
N PHE A 153 12.89 -1.82 -1.83
CA PHE A 153 12.54 -2.78 -0.77
C PHE A 153 13.43 -2.64 0.46
N LEU A 154 14.75 -2.60 0.28
CA LEU A 154 15.71 -2.48 1.39
C LEU A 154 15.48 -1.18 2.17
N ILE A 155 15.31 -0.07 1.48
CA ILE A 155 15.03 1.21 2.14
C ILE A 155 13.70 1.18 2.87
N ASN A 156 12.65 0.60 2.27
CA ASN A 156 11.36 0.49 2.95
C ASN A 156 11.42 -0.43 4.19
N ARG A 157 12.28 -1.45 4.17
CA ARG A 157 12.46 -2.40 5.28
C ARG A 157 13.30 -1.85 6.41
N PHE A 158 14.38 -1.12 6.09
CA PHE A 158 15.39 -0.73 7.09
C PHE A 158 15.29 0.73 7.53
N ILE A 159 14.80 1.64 6.69
CA ILE A 159 14.64 3.05 7.06
C ILE A 159 13.25 3.28 7.61
N ALA A 160 13.13 3.42 8.94
CA ALA A 160 11.87 3.68 9.66
C ALA A 160 10.73 2.76 9.17
N PRO A 161 10.76 1.45 9.45
CA PRO A 161 9.72 0.52 9.04
C PRO A 161 8.34 1.03 9.48
N PRO A 162 7.27 0.77 8.72
CA PRO A 162 5.95 1.22 9.09
C PRO A 162 5.53 0.54 10.41
N ASN A 163 5.21 1.33 11.43
CA ASN A 163 4.69 0.83 12.69
C ASN A 163 3.16 0.88 12.66
N HIS A 164 2.56 -0.19 12.16
CA HIS A 164 1.11 -0.31 12.01
C HIS A 164 0.40 -0.42 13.35
N LEU A 165 1.01 -1.06 14.36
CA LEU A 165 0.45 -1.19 15.70
C LEU A 165 0.27 0.18 16.38
N LYS A 166 1.28 1.04 16.33
CA LYS A 166 1.17 2.40 16.86
C LYS A 166 0.11 3.23 16.14
N SER A 167 0.00 3.06 14.82
CA SER A 167 -1.04 3.73 14.02
C SER A 167 -2.42 3.24 14.40
N LEU A 168 -2.59 1.94 14.64
CA LEU A 168 -3.85 1.31 15.05
C LEU A 168 -4.30 1.81 16.42
N ILE A 169 -3.39 1.88 17.39
CA ILE A 169 -3.68 2.43 18.73
C ILE A 169 -4.14 3.89 18.63
N THR A 170 -3.45 4.70 17.83
CA THR A 170 -3.82 6.11 17.66
C THR A 170 -5.20 6.26 17.03
N GLU A 171 -5.52 5.43 16.02
CA GLU A 171 -6.81 5.46 15.35
C GLU A 171 -7.94 4.97 16.25
N LEU A 172 -7.69 3.94 17.06
CA LEU A 172 -8.64 3.46 18.07
C LEU A 172 -8.95 4.53 19.12
N GLU A 173 -7.94 5.30 19.59
CA GLU A 173 -8.17 6.43 20.50
C GLU A 173 -9.08 7.50 19.87
N ILE A 174 -8.85 7.81 18.60
CA ILE A 174 -9.65 8.78 17.83
C ILE A 174 -11.09 8.27 17.74
N LEU A 175 -11.27 7.01 17.37
CA LEU A 175 -12.57 6.36 17.21
C LEU A 175 -13.35 6.38 18.53
N LEU A 176 -12.74 5.98 19.64
CA LEU A 176 -13.36 6.03 20.97
C LEU A 176 -13.78 7.46 21.36
N THR A 177 -12.93 8.44 21.08
CA THR A 177 -13.24 9.85 21.34
C THR A 177 -14.42 10.35 20.48
N LEU A 178 -14.49 9.92 19.21
CA LEU A 178 -15.60 10.27 18.31
C LEU A 178 -16.89 9.56 18.74
N THR A 179 -16.83 8.29 19.07
CA THR A 179 -17.98 7.51 19.55
C THR A 179 -18.65 8.19 20.74
N ARG A 180 -17.88 8.63 21.72
CA ARG A 180 -18.40 9.40 22.87
C ARG A 180 -19.01 10.75 22.48
N LYS A 181 -18.57 11.36 21.35
CA LYS A 181 -19.17 12.60 20.81
C LYS A 181 -20.42 12.31 20.01
N VAL A 182 -20.50 11.19 19.29
CA VAL A 182 -21.69 10.76 18.53
C VAL A 182 -22.84 10.45 19.51
N LEU A 183 -22.57 9.85 20.66
CA LEU A 183 -23.56 9.65 21.74
C LEU A 183 -24.22 10.98 22.19
N LYS A 184 -23.48 12.09 22.13
CA LYS A 184 -23.99 13.43 22.49
C LYS A 184 -24.61 14.17 21.30
N ASN A 185 -24.21 13.84 20.06
CA ASN A 185 -24.65 14.54 18.86
C ASN A 185 -24.56 13.60 17.63
N ALA A 186 -25.69 13.08 17.19
CA ALA A 186 -25.82 12.12 16.09
C ALA A 186 -25.33 12.67 14.72
N ASN A 187 -25.24 14.00 14.53
CA ASN A 187 -24.76 14.60 13.27
C ASN A 187 -23.30 14.25 12.93
N LYS A 188 -22.57 13.62 13.87
CA LYS A 188 -21.17 13.17 13.65
C LYS A 188 -21.02 11.70 13.21
N LEU A 189 -22.12 11.05 12.93
CA LEU A 189 -22.10 9.64 12.47
C LEU A 189 -21.30 9.42 11.19
N PRO A 190 -21.32 10.30 10.16
CA PRO A 190 -20.47 10.15 8.97
C PRO A 190 -18.96 10.23 9.28
N GLU A 191 -18.57 11.06 10.28
CA GLU A 191 -17.17 11.12 10.71
C GLU A 191 -16.72 9.77 11.30
N LEU A 192 -17.59 9.13 12.10
CA LEU A 192 -17.34 7.81 12.68
C LEU A 192 -17.13 6.73 11.62
N GLN A 193 -17.92 6.74 10.55
CA GLN A 193 -17.78 5.79 9.45
C GLN A 193 -16.42 5.92 8.75
N ASN A 194 -15.92 7.14 8.55
CA ASN A 194 -14.61 7.38 7.95
C ASN A 194 -13.47 6.85 8.82
N GLU A 195 -13.54 7.06 10.15
CA GLU A 195 -12.51 6.55 11.08
C GLU A 195 -12.55 5.02 11.20
N LEU A 196 -13.72 4.39 11.11
CA LEU A 196 -13.84 2.93 11.04
C LEU A 196 -13.18 2.35 9.79
N SER A 197 -13.36 3.02 8.65
CA SER A 197 -12.70 2.63 7.40
C SER A 197 -11.18 2.76 7.49
N ALA A 198 -10.68 3.81 8.16
CA ALA A 198 -9.26 4.00 8.41
C ALA A 198 -8.70 2.91 9.33
N LEU A 199 -9.41 2.57 10.41
CA LEU A 199 -9.02 1.50 11.33
C LEU A 199 -8.92 0.14 10.62
N ALA A 200 -9.93 -0.19 9.79
CA ALA A 200 -9.95 -1.42 9.01
C ALA A 200 -8.76 -1.49 8.01
N LEU A 201 -8.42 -0.37 7.37
CA LEU A 201 -7.27 -0.29 6.47
C LEU A 201 -5.95 -0.49 7.22
N ILE A 202 -5.78 0.11 8.39
CA ILE A 202 -4.58 -0.04 9.21
C ILE A 202 -4.44 -1.49 9.67
N HIS A 203 -5.53 -2.14 10.10
CA HIS A 203 -5.54 -3.55 10.47
C HIS A 203 -5.14 -4.45 9.30
N THR A 204 -5.64 -4.20 8.08
CA THR A 204 -5.26 -4.93 6.88
C THR A 204 -3.76 -4.78 6.59
N ASN A 205 -3.20 -3.58 6.78
CA ASN A 205 -1.77 -3.33 6.60
C ASN A 205 -0.94 -4.04 7.69
N TYR A 206 -1.42 -4.08 8.94
CA TYR A 206 -0.78 -4.83 10.02
C TYR A 206 -0.72 -6.33 9.70
N GLN A 207 -1.84 -6.93 9.28
CA GLN A 207 -1.88 -8.33 8.86
C GLN A 207 -0.91 -8.64 7.71
N ALA A 208 -0.77 -7.73 6.76
CA ALA A 208 0.17 -7.91 5.65
C ALA A 208 1.63 -7.90 6.11
N ASP A 209 1.97 -7.14 7.14
CA ASP A 209 3.33 -6.97 7.64
C ASP A 209 3.64 -7.79 8.91
N GLU A 210 2.73 -8.62 9.40
CA GLU A 210 2.89 -9.44 10.62
C GLU A 210 4.23 -10.18 10.66
N LYS A 211 4.67 -10.73 9.52
CA LYS A 211 5.98 -11.39 9.38
C LYS A 211 7.18 -10.50 9.70
N TYR A 212 7.02 -9.19 9.60
CA TYR A 212 8.08 -8.19 9.73
C TYR A 212 7.94 -7.34 10.99
N ASP A 213 6.85 -7.54 11.74
CA ASP A 213 6.59 -6.85 13.01
C ASP A 213 7.18 -7.69 14.17
N ASN A 214 7.80 -6.99 15.13
CA ASN A 214 8.41 -7.63 16.30
C ASN A 214 7.44 -7.62 17.52
N HIS A 215 6.21 -7.15 17.34
CA HIS A 215 5.23 -7.09 18.42
C HIS A 215 4.42 -8.38 18.48
N ASP A 216 4.38 -9.01 19.67
CA ASP A 216 3.63 -10.23 19.94
C ASP A 216 2.15 -9.92 20.25
N VAL A 217 1.46 -9.30 19.29
CA VAL A 217 0.02 -9.04 19.40
C VAL A 217 -0.73 -10.01 18.50
N SER A 218 -1.60 -10.83 19.09
CA SER A 218 -2.41 -11.78 18.35
C SER A 218 -3.32 -11.07 17.33
N ASN A 219 -3.23 -11.46 16.06
CA ASN A 219 -4.12 -11.01 14.99
C ASN A 219 -5.60 -11.24 15.33
N GLU A 220 -5.91 -12.27 16.09
CA GLU A 220 -7.27 -12.57 16.52
C GLU A 220 -7.82 -11.48 17.44
N ASN A 221 -7.00 -10.97 18.37
CA ASN A 221 -7.41 -9.87 19.26
C ASN A 221 -7.64 -8.58 18.46
N LEU A 222 -6.76 -8.27 17.50
CA LEU A 222 -6.93 -7.10 16.64
C LEU A 222 -8.16 -7.21 15.74
N ARG A 223 -8.45 -8.41 15.21
CA ARG A 223 -9.65 -8.67 14.43
C ARG A 223 -10.92 -8.43 15.26
N ARG A 224 -10.97 -8.92 16.49
CA ARG A 224 -12.09 -8.69 17.42
C ARG A 224 -12.31 -7.21 17.70
N ILE A 225 -11.24 -6.43 17.84
CA ILE A 225 -11.33 -4.97 18.03
C ILE A 225 -11.96 -4.29 16.81
N VAL A 226 -11.55 -4.67 15.60
CA VAL A 226 -12.10 -4.10 14.36
C VAL A 226 -13.56 -4.50 14.15
N GLU A 227 -13.92 -5.76 14.42
CA GLU A 227 -15.30 -6.26 14.36
C GLU A 227 -16.18 -5.53 15.38
N ALA A 228 -15.77 -5.44 16.64
CA ALA A 228 -16.49 -4.71 17.68
C ALA A 228 -16.66 -3.21 17.34
N SER A 229 -15.65 -2.60 16.69
CA SER A 229 -15.73 -1.22 16.21
C SER A 229 -16.78 -1.07 15.11
N SER A 230 -16.91 -2.05 14.22
CA SER A 230 -17.92 -2.06 13.15
C SER A 230 -19.34 -2.20 13.73
N ASP A 231 -19.52 -3.00 14.77
CA ASP A 231 -20.78 -3.18 15.47
C ASP A 231 -21.27 -1.86 16.11
N LEU A 232 -20.34 -1.03 16.61
CA LEU A 232 -20.68 0.31 17.09
C LEU A 232 -21.43 1.14 16.06
N TYR A 233 -20.95 1.15 14.81
CA TYR A 233 -21.60 1.91 13.75
C TYR A 233 -23.00 1.38 13.44
N PHE A 234 -23.15 0.06 13.39
CA PHE A 234 -24.46 -0.58 13.19
C PHE A 234 -25.44 -0.17 14.28
N HIS A 235 -25.04 -0.24 15.57
CA HIS A 235 -25.88 0.14 16.68
C HIS A 235 -26.24 1.62 16.68
N PHE A 236 -25.31 2.52 16.34
CA PHE A 236 -25.62 3.95 16.19
C PHE A 236 -26.64 4.22 15.07
N LYS A 237 -26.49 3.55 13.92
CA LYS A 237 -27.43 3.69 12.81
C LYS A 237 -28.82 3.21 13.20
N SER A 238 -28.90 2.17 14.03
CA SER A 238 -30.15 1.56 14.49
C SER A 238 -30.81 2.31 15.66
N CYS A 239 -30.09 3.21 16.34
CA CYS A 239 -30.64 4.05 17.41
C CYS A 239 -31.73 5.03 16.95
N ASN A 240 -31.93 5.22 15.65
CA ASN A 240 -33.01 6.03 15.08
C ASN A 240 -34.36 5.27 14.99
N ALA A 241 -34.46 4.07 15.57
CA ALA A 241 -35.73 3.34 15.67
C ALA A 241 -36.78 4.16 16.42
N SER A 242 -38.03 4.03 16.01
CA SER A 242 -39.16 4.73 16.63
C SER A 242 -39.56 4.12 17.98
N ASP A 243 -39.17 2.87 18.23
CA ASP A 243 -39.45 2.16 19.49
C ASP A 243 -38.39 2.48 20.55
N GLN A 244 -38.81 2.94 21.71
CA GLN A 244 -37.95 3.31 22.84
C GLN A 244 -37.20 2.09 23.42
N ALA A 245 -37.80 0.90 23.44
CA ALA A 245 -37.17 -0.32 23.93
C ALA A 245 -36.02 -0.74 23.02
N VAL A 246 -36.22 -0.68 21.71
CA VAL A 246 -35.17 -0.96 20.68
C VAL A 246 -34.02 0.05 20.78
N LYS A 247 -34.37 1.32 21.02
CA LYS A 247 -33.36 2.38 21.19
C LYS A 247 -32.50 2.14 22.43
N ASN A 248 -33.09 1.79 23.54
CA ASN A 248 -32.38 1.50 24.80
C ASN A 248 -31.44 0.30 24.61
N TYR A 249 -31.91 -0.80 23.97
CA TYR A 249 -31.09 -1.95 23.65
C TYR A 249 -29.81 -1.56 22.86
N HIS A 250 -29.94 -0.75 21.83
CA HIS A 250 -28.77 -0.32 21.04
C HIS A 250 -27.84 0.57 21.85
N ILE A 251 -28.35 1.43 22.74
CA ILE A 251 -27.52 2.28 23.61
C ILE A 251 -26.73 1.41 24.60
N ASP A 252 -27.34 0.39 25.18
CA ASP A 252 -26.67 -0.53 26.11
C ASP A 252 -25.55 -1.30 25.37
N LYS A 253 -25.81 -1.78 24.14
CA LYS A 253 -24.80 -2.45 23.32
C LYS A 253 -23.64 -1.52 22.93
N ILE A 254 -23.90 -0.26 22.66
CA ILE A 254 -22.84 0.74 22.41
C ILE A 254 -21.96 0.92 23.66
N ASN A 255 -22.57 0.99 24.86
CA ASN A 255 -21.82 1.13 26.09
C ASN A 255 -20.98 -0.11 26.42
N GLU A 256 -21.52 -1.32 26.24
CA GLU A 256 -20.77 -2.58 26.41
C GLU A 256 -19.55 -2.62 25.47
N THR A 257 -19.75 -2.28 24.19
CA THR A 257 -18.67 -2.28 23.19
C THR A 257 -17.61 -1.21 23.48
N LEU A 258 -18.00 -0.04 24.00
CA LEU A 258 -17.06 1.00 24.42
C LEU A 258 -16.15 0.52 25.55
N ILE A 259 -16.69 -0.20 26.55
CA ILE A 259 -15.91 -0.76 27.66
C ILE A 259 -14.90 -1.79 27.12
N LEU A 260 -15.35 -2.67 26.21
CA LEU A 260 -14.48 -3.66 25.58
C LEU A 260 -13.32 -2.99 24.82
N LEU A 261 -13.61 -1.97 24.02
CA LEU A 261 -12.60 -1.26 23.23
C LEU A 261 -11.64 -0.43 24.11
N ASP A 262 -12.12 0.18 25.21
CA ASP A 262 -11.25 0.89 26.17
C ASP A 262 -10.28 -0.10 26.86
N ASN A 263 -10.73 -1.29 27.24
CA ASN A 263 -9.88 -2.32 27.83
C ASN A 263 -8.84 -2.82 26.83
N ALA A 264 -9.27 -3.12 25.59
CA ALA A 264 -8.37 -3.54 24.52
C ALA A 264 -7.32 -2.45 24.17
N LEU A 265 -7.70 -1.19 24.18
CA LEU A 265 -6.77 -0.07 23.99
C LEU A 265 -5.68 -0.02 25.09
N ASN A 266 -6.07 -0.25 26.35
CA ASN A 266 -5.13 -0.27 27.46
C ASN A 266 -4.16 -1.45 27.39
N GLU A 267 -4.65 -2.64 26.99
CA GLU A 267 -3.80 -3.81 26.73
C GLU A 267 -2.79 -3.54 25.62
N LEU A 268 -3.24 -3.00 24.48
CA LEU A 268 -2.35 -2.68 23.36
C LEU A 268 -1.28 -1.63 23.71
N LYS A 269 -1.62 -0.66 24.56
CA LYS A 269 -0.64 0.33 25.05
C LYS A 269 0.42 -0.28 25.96
N GLY A 270 0.11 -1.36 26.65
CA GLY A 270 1.05 -2.09 27.50
C GLY A 270 2.09 -2.91 26.71
N VAL A 271 1.85 -3.16 25.40
CA VAL A 271 2.75 -3.91 24.50
C VAL A 271 3.80 -3.03 23.83
N ILE A 272 3.59 -1.72 23.76
CA ILE A 272 4.51 -0.73 23.17
C ILE A 272 5.37 -0.07 24.24
#